data_668218699dc51104aa6f2610e498611d
#
_entry.id   668218699dc51104aa6f2610e498611d
#
_cell.length_a   1.000
_cell.length_b   1.000
_cell.length_c   1.000
_cell.angle_alpha   90.00
_cell.angle_beta   90.00
_cell.angle_gamma   90.00
#
_symmetry.space_group_name_H-M   'P 1'
#
loop_
_entity.id
_entity.type
_entity.pdbx_description
1 polymer ?
#
loop_
_entity_poly.entity_id
_entity_poly.type
_entity_poly.pdbx_seq_one_letter_code
_entity_poly.pdbx_strand_id
1 'polypeptide(L)'
;MGWWEITADTLAAGRFALSPLAETTAALKTLHRGTAAHPGERAWLDAHLPAYRALLAADPPTALLVRCALRPTWNATFLTPAPTGDADQDFPAELARIRDTPPATARADLAEALAGAPLPAALRHRADLPERAAALLDWVWRRTVLPDWPRRRRVLEADVLARTARLGSGGWVAALDGMRPGLRWLGANRLQITAHDHPARQLTGAHLLFFPVTPQQSWLSWDTDGRTPPRSAVVYPCSGALAEPDRPPVPGALTALLGGGRAAVLMLLGAPKSTTQLVALTGQGLGSVGRHLQVLRDAGLIARRRAGRSVLYRRTDAGEAVVRAVTAGPEPSGPPSPTPTCGRSTRSR
;
A
#
# COMPACT_ATOMS: atom_id res chain seq x y z
N MET A 1 -15.36 -21.96 3.04
CA MET A 1 -14.20 -21.48 2.24
C MET A 1 -14.66 -21.13 0.84
N GLY A 2 -14.35 -19.91 0.38
CA GLY A 2 -14.62 -19.50 -1.00
C GLY A 2 -13.42 -19.74 -1.91
N TRP A 3 -13.67 -20.26 -3.12
CA TRP A 3 -12.64 -20.44 -4.15
C TRP A 3 -13.16 -20.07 -5.53
N TRP A 4 -12.22 -19.74 -6.40
CA TRP A 4 -12.46 -19.62 -7.83
C TRP A 4 -11.89 -20.85 -8.53
N GLU A 5 -12.66 -21.38 -9.47
CA GLU A 5 -12.21 -22.40 -10.39
C GLU A 5 -11.63 -21.70 -11.64
N ILE A 6 -10.34 -21.89 -11.88
CA ILE A 6 -9.60 -21.09 -12.88
C ILE A 6 -8.97 -22.04 -13.88
N THR A 7 -9.26 -21.85 -15.17
CA THR A 7 -8.62 -22.64 -16.23
C THR A 7 -7.15 -22.23 -16.41
N ALA A 8 -6.35 -23.13 -17.02
CA ALA A 8 -4.96 -22.82 -17.38
C ALA A 8 -4.86 -21.59 -18.29
N ASP A 9 -5.79 -21.41 -19.21
CA ASP A 9 -5.82 -20.26 -20.12
C ASP A 9 -6.12 -18.96 -19.38
N THR A 10 -7.06 -18.97 -18.42
CA THR A 10 -7.35 -17.81 -17.57
C THR A 10 -6.12 -17.41 -16.73
N LEU A 11 -5.37 -18.40 -16.19
CA LEU A 11 -4.11 -18.14 -15.50
C LEU A 11 -3.03 -17.61 -16.44
N ALA A 12 -2.89 -18.18 -17.63
CA ALA A 12 -1.90 -17.72 -18.62
C ALA A 12 -2.16 -16.28 -19.06
N ALA A 13 -3.43 -15.88 -19.16
CA ALA A 13 -3.85 -14.49 -19.45
C ALA A 13 -3.79 -13.57 -18.21
N GLY A 14 -3.50 -14.12 -17.03
CA GLY A 14 -3.41 -13.36 -15.78
C GLY A 14 -2.28 -12.34 -15.77
N ARG A 15 -2.54 -11.12 -15.30
CA ARG A 15 -1.53 -10.06 -15.28
C ARG A 15 -1.64 -9.15 -14.06
N PHE A 16 -0.52 -8.55 -13.73
CA PHE A 16 -0.42 -7.47 -12.74
C PHE A 16 -0.56 -6.12 -13.45
N ALA A 17 -1.33 -5.21 -12.88
CA ALA A 17 -1.53 -3.87 -13.42
C ALA A 17 -1.70 -2.87 -12.29
N LEU A 18 -1.68 -1.57 -12.63
CA LEU A 18 -1.94 -0.48 -11.69
C LEU A 18 -3.33 0.10 -11.96
N SER A 19 -3.97 0.60 -10.91
CA SER A 19 -5.24 1.33 -10.99
C SER A 19 -5.23 2.48 -9.98
N PRO A 20 -5.22 3.73 -10.46
CA PRO A 20 -5.39 4.90 -9.60
C PRO A 20 -6.70 4.87 -8.82
N LEU A 21 -7.77 4.33 -9.39
CA LEU A 21 -9.05 4.17 -8.71
C LEU A 21 -8.99 3.12 -7.61
N ALA A 22 -8.32 1.97 -7.84
CA ALA A 22 -8.13 0.96 -6.79
C ALA A 22 -7.35 1.52 -5.61
N GLU A 23 -6.28 2.29 -5.86
CA GLU A 23 -5.52 2.99 -4.82
C GLU A 23 -6.40 3.99 -4.05
N THR A 24 -7.22 4.76 -4.76
CA THR A 24 -8.15 5.73 -4.15
C THR A 24 -9.22 5.04 -3.32
N THR A 25 -9.77 3.95 -3.83
CA THR A 25 -10.75 3.14 -3.10
C THR A 25 -10.14 2.52 -1.85
N ALA A 26 -8.89 2.07 -1.90
CA ALA A 26 -8.16 1.59 -0.73
C ALA A 26 -7.96 2.71 0.31
N ALA A 27 -7.62 3.92 -0.13
CA ALA A 27 -7.53 5.09 0.74
C ALA A 27 -8.89 5.45 1.37
N LEU A 28 -9.98 5.43 0.59
CA LEU A 28 -11.34 5.62 1.10
C LEU A 28 -11.71 4.58 2.15
N LYS A 29 -11.40 3.30 1.92
CA LYS A 29 -11.66 2.21 2.89
C LYS A 29 -10.89 2.42 4.19
N THR A 30 -9.64 2.90 4.12
CA THR A 30 -8.82 3.21 5.30
C THR A 30 -9.40 4.39 6.09
N LEU A 31 -9.81 5.48 5.41
CA LEU A 31 -10.50 6.62 6.02
C LEU A 31 -11.82 6.18 6.67
N HIS A 32 -12.62 5.37 5.96
CA HIS A 32 -13.91 4.89 6.46
C HIS A 32 -13.76 3.99 7.69
N ARG A 33 -12.76 3.11 7.70
CA ARG A 33 -12.43 2.26 8.86
C ARG A 33 -11.94 3.09 10.04
N GLY A 34 -11.19 4.16 9.81
CA GLY A 34 -10.65 5.04 10.84
C GLY A 34 -9.57 4.42 11.72
N THR A 35 -9.04 3.26 11.33
CA THR A 35 -7.99 2.53 12.06
C THR A 35 -6.81 2.23 11.14
N ALA A 36 -5.60 2.42 11.64
CA ALA A 36 -4.37 2.16 10.91
C ALA A 36 -3.84 0.76 11.20
N ALA A 37 -3.30 0.09 10.19
CA ALA A 37 -2.68 -1.22 10.32
C ALA A 37 -1.21 -1.15 10.79
N HIS A 38 -0.53 -0.01 10.59
CA HIS A 38 0.87 0.20 11.00
C HIS A 38 1.15 1.70 11.22
N PRO A 39 2.29 2.07 11.87
CA PRO A 39 2.60 3.47 12.22
C PRO A 39 2.56 4.46 11.04
N GLY A 40 3.07 4.09 9.87
CA GLY A 40 3.05 4.99 8.70
C GLY A 40 1.65 5.27 8.18
N GLU A 41 0.75 4.27 8.19
CA GLU A 41 -0.66 4.47 7.87
C GLU A 41 -1.36 5.33 8.94
N ARG A 42 -0.91 5.26 10.20
CA ARG A 42 -1.41 6.09 11.30
C ARG A 42 -1.17 7.57 11.02
N ALA A 43 0.05 7.96 10.69
CA ALA A 43 0.39 9.35 10.40
C ALA A 43 -0.43 9.91 9.22
N TRP A 44 -0.60 9.12 8.16
CA TRP A 44 -1.44 9.48 7.02
C TRP A 44 -2.91 9.62 7.42
N LEU A 45 -3.43 8.69 8.21
CA LEU A 45 -4.82 8.71 8.68
C LEU A 45 -5.08 9.93 9.57
N ASP A 46 -4.19 10.24 10.49
CA ASP A 46 -4.30 11.39 11.40
C ASP A 46 -4.31 12.72 10.62
N ALA A 47 -3.57 12.81 9.52
CA ALA A 47 -3.55 13.98 8.66
C ALA A 47 -4.85 14.17 7.85
N HIS A 48 -5.53 13.10 7.44
CA HIS A 48 -6.65 13.19 6.49
C HIS A 48 -8.03 12.89 7.08
N LEU A 49 -8.10 12.10 8.16
CA LEU A 49 -9.36 11.66 8.77
C LEU A 49 -10.24 12.81 9.28
N PRO A 50 -9.70 13.90 9.88
CA PRO A 50 -10.54 15.02 10.32
C PRO A 50 -11.30 15.67 9.16
N ALA A 51 -10.63 15.95 8.04
CA ALA A 51 -11.25 16.54 6.86
C ALA A 51 -12.28 15.60 6.21
N TYR A 52 -12.00 14.29 6.17
CA TYR A 52 -12.95 13.30 5.69
C TYR A 52 -14.21 13.22 6.56
N ARG A 53 -14.07 13.26 7.88
CA ARG A 53 -15.21 13.27 8.82
C ARG A 53 -16.05 14.52 8.66
N ALA A 54 -15.42 15.69 8.51
CA ALA A 54 -16.11 16.94 8.27
C ALA A 54 -16.91 16.92 6.96
N LEU A 55 -16.33 16.37 5.87
CA LEU A 55 -17.04 16.17 4.60
C LEU A 55 -18.29 15.32 4.77
N LEU A 56 -18.18 14.19 5.45
CA LEU A 56 -19.32 13.28 5.67
C LEU A 56 -20.37 13.87 6.62
N ALA A 57 -19.98 14.67 7.60
CA ALA A 57 -20.90 15.37 8.49
C ALA A 57 -21.72 16.43 7.74
N ALA A 58 -21.12 17.09 6.75
CA ALA A 58 -21.80 18.06 5.89
C ALA A 58 -22.72 17.43 4.84
N ASP A 59 -22.53 16.14 4.52
CA ASP A 59 -23.33 15.41 3.52
C ASP A 59 -23.82 14.05 4.07
N PRO A 60 -24.90 14.04 4.87
CA PRO A 60 -25.44 12.82 5.46
C PRO A 60 -25.85 11.73 4.44
N PRO A 61 -26.40 12.05 3.25
CA PRO A 61 -26.65 11.03 2.22
C PRO A 61 -25.39 10.31 1.76
N THR A 62 -24.28 11.01 1.50
CA THR A 62 -23.00 10.41 1.14
C THR A 62 -22.41 9.61 2.30
N ALA A 63 -22.53 10.08 3.54
CA ALA A 63 -22.12 9.31 4.72
C ALA A 63 -22.88 7.98 4.84
N LEU A 64 -24.19 8.01 4.57
CA LEU A 64 -25.01 6.81 4.58
C LEU A 64 -24.67 5.87 3.44
N LEU A 65 -24.43 6.40 2.23
CA LEU A 65 -23.99 5.66 1.06
C LEU A 65 -22.72 4.86 1.36
N VAL A 66 -21.69 5.49 1.89
CA VAL A 66 -20.40 4.83 2.21
C VAL A 66 -20.58 3.72 3.24
N ARG A 67 -21.37 3.97 4.29
CA ARG A 67 -21.67 2.94 5.31
C ARG A 67 -22.39 1.72 4.76
N CYS A 68 -23.26 1.91 3.76
CA CYS A 68 -23.95 0.83 3.10
C CYS A 68 -23.06 0.10 2.09
N ALA A 69 -22.21 0.86 1.38
CA ALA A 69 -21.40 0.35 0.29
C ALA A 69 -20.11 -0.38 0.74
N LEU A 70 -19.47 0.08 1.83
CA LEU A 70 -18.20 -0.48 2.33
C LEU A 70 -18.43 -1.29 3.61
N ARG A 71 -18.82 -2.54 3.46
CA ARG A 71 -19.07 -3.46 4.58
C ARG A 71 -17.82 -4.32 4.87
N PRO A 72 -17.70 -4.93 6.06
CA PRO A 72 -16.55 -5.76 6.42
C PRO A 72 -16.32 -6.94 5.48
N THR A 73 -17.39 -7.58 5.01
CA THR A 73 -17.35 -8.80 4.20
C THR A 73 -17.66 -8.58 2.73
N TRP A 74 -18.37 -7.50 2.40
CA TRP A 74 -18.81 -7.21 1.04
C TRP A 74 -18.77 -5.72 0.74
N ASN A 75 -18.39 -5.36 -0.47
CA ASN A 75 -18.49 -3.98 -0.96
C ASN A 75 -19.53 -3.94 -2.07
N ALA A 76 -20.27 -2.84 -2.18
CA ALA A 76 -21.14 -2.61 -3.33
C ALA A 76 -20.28 -2.57 -4.61
N THR A 77 -20.62 -3.40 -5.59
CA THR A 77 -19.81 -3.64 -6.79
C THR A 77 -19.57 -2.38 -7.60
N PHE A 78 -20.58 -1.50 -7.71
CA PHE A 78 -20.42 -0.24 -8.45
C PHE A 78 -19.36 0.70 -7.84
N LEU A 79 -19.13 0.65 -6.52
CA LEU A 79 -18.10 1.45 -5.85
C LEU A 79 -16.70 0.84 -5.96
N THR A 80 -16.62 -0.45 -6.21
CA THR A 80 -15.36 -1.21 -6.35
C THR A 80 -15.33 -1.99 -7.66
N PRO A 81 -15.58 -1.35 -8.84
CA PRO A 81 -15.62 -2.05 -10.11
C PRO A 81 -14.27 -2.72 -10.40
N ALA A 82 -14.28 -3.82 -11.16
CA ALA A 82 -13.04 -4.43 -11.60
C ALA A 82 -12.29 -3.44 -12.52
N PRO A 83 -11.04 -3.04 -12.16
CA PRO A 83 -10.28 -2.15 -13.03
C PRO A 83 -10.00 -2.82 -14.39
N THR A 84 -9.78 -2.03 -15.45
CA THR A 84 -9.60 -2.60 -16.80
C THR A 84 -8.24 -3.26 -16.97
N GLY A 85 -7.24 -2.80 -16.22
CA GLY A 85 -5.85 -3.26 -16.36
C GLY A 85 -5.15 -2.71 -17.60
N ASP A 86 -5.72 -1.73 -18.29
CA ASP A 86 -5.09 -1.05 -19.40
C ASP A 86 -3.96 -0.14 -18.92
N ALA A 87 -2.83 -0.16 -19.63
CA ALA A 87 -1.59 0.49 -19.16
C ALA A 87 -1.71 2.02 -19.06
N ASP A 88 -2.57 2.62 -19.88
CA ASP A 88 -2.72 4.07 -20.03
C ASP A 88 -3.96 4.64 -19.34
N GLN A 89 -4.65 3.82 -18.52
CA GLN A 89 -5.87 4.26 -17.88
C GLN A 89 -5.56 5.22 -16.73
N ASP A 90 -6.08 6.43 -16.83
CA ASP A 90 -5.97 7.45 -15.80
C ASP A 90 -7.15 7.42 -14.83
N PHE A 91 -7.01 8.14 -13.72
CA PHE A 91 -8.04 8.21 -12.69
C PHE A 91 -9.39 8.75 -13.21
N PRO A 92 -9.46 9.82 -14.04
CA PRO A 92 -10.71 10.31 -14.61
C PRO A 92 -11.48 9.27 -15.43
N ALA A 93 -10.78 8.51 -16.26
CA ALA A 93 -11.41 7.47 -17.08
C ALA A 93 -11.96 6.31 -16.23
N GLU A 94 -11.22 5.89 -15.21
CA GLU A 94 -11.71 4.89 -14.25
C GLU A 94 -12.91 5.41 -13.44
N LEU A 95 -12.88 6.67 -13.02
CA LEU A 95 -13.93 7.31 -12.22
C LEU A 95 -15.24 7.47 -13.03
N ALA A 96 -15.14 7.73 -14.33
CA ALA A 96 -16.29 7.84 -15.21
C ALA A 96 -17.16 6.57 -15.16
N ARG A 97 -16.56 5.39 -15.07
CA ARG A 97 -17.30 4.12 -14.96
C ARG A 97 -18.19 4.05 -13.72
N ILE A 98 -17.77 4.66 -12.60
CA ILE A 98 -18.62 4.76 -11.40
C ILE A 98 -19.75 5.75 -11.64
N ARG A 99 -19.43 6.92 -12.20
CA ARG A 99 -20.40 7.97 -12.48
C ARG A 99 -21.48 7.51 -13.45
N ASP A 100 -21.10 6.74 -14.48
CA ASP A 100 -21.98 6.26 -15.52
C ASP A 100 -22.78 4.99 -15.13
N THR A 101 -22.60 4.49 -13.89
CA THR A 101 -23.38 3.36 -13.39
C THR A 101 -24.85 3.73 -13.30
N PRO A 102 -25.77 2.93 -13.88
CA PRO A 102 -27.20 3.20 -13.75
C PRO A 102 -27.63 3.24 -12.29
N PRO A 103 -28.47 4.21 -11.87
CA PRO A 103 -28.92 4.32 -10.47
C PRO A 103 -29.62 3.06 -9.95
N ALA A 104 -30.28 2.31 -10.81
CA ALA A 104 -30.90 1.03 -10.44
C ALA A 104 -29.85 -0.03 -10.08
N THR A 105 -28.75 -0.11 -10.85
CA THR A 105 -27.62 -1.00 -10.57
C THR A 105 -26.94 -0.62 -9.25
N ALA A 106 -26.67 0.67 -9.03
CA ALA A 106 -26.08 1.13 -7.77
C ALA A 106 -26.95 0.75 -6.54
N ARG A 107 -28.28 0.86 -6.64
CA ARG A 107 -29.19 0.43 -5.59
C ARG A 107 -29.19 -1.08 -5.37
N ALA A 108 -29.15 -1.87 -6.46
CA ALA A 108 -29.07 -3.33 -6.38
C ALA A 108 -27.77 -3.77 -5.69
N ASP A 109 -26.64 -3.19 -6.06
CA ASP A 109 -25.33 -3.47 -5.44
C ASP A 109 -25.27 -3.09 -3.95
N LEU A 110 -25.94 -1.98 -3.57
CA LEU A 110 -26.07 -1.61 -2.16
C LEU A 110 -26.94 -2.61 -1.39
N ALA A 111 -28.03 -3.09 -1.97
CA ALA A 111 -28.90 -4.08 -1.35
C ALA A 111 -28.16 -5.42 -1.17
N GLU A 112 -27.35 -5.82 -2.16
CA GLU A 112 -26.48 -6.99 -2.04
C GLU A 112 -25.45 -6.83 -0.90
N ALA A 113 -24.78 -5.68 -0.84
CA ALA A 113 -23.79 -5.39 0.21
C ALA A 113 -24.41 -5.39 1.62
N LEU A 114 -25.69 -5.11 1.75
CA LEU A 114 -26.43 -5.13 3.00
C LEU A 114 -26.86 -6.54 3.42
N ALA A 115 -26.64 -7.58 2.58
CA ALA A 115 -26.88 -8.99 2.90
C ALA A 115 -28.28 -9.26 3.49
N GLY A 116 -29.32 -8.71 2.88
CA GLY A 116 -30.73 -8.89 3.27
C GLY A 116 -31.28 -7.82 4.21
N ALA A 117 -30.44 -6.94 4.77
CA ALA A 117 -30.96 -5.77 5.47
C ALA A 117 -31.57 -4.76 4.47
N PRO A 118 -32.69 -4.09 4.82
CA PRO A 118 -33.35 -3.18 3.88
C PRO A 118 -32.49 -1.95 3.60
N LEU A 119 -32.50 -1.51 2.33
CA LEU A 119 -31.86 -0.26 1.95
C LEU A 119 -32.53 0.92 2.67
N PRO A 120 -31.76 1.77 3.36
CA PRO A 120 -32.29 2.92 4.08
C PRO A 120 -33.17 3.80 3.18
N ALA A 121 -34.29 4.33 3.73
CA ALA A 121 -35.26 5.12 3.00
C ALA A 121 -34.61 6.32 2.29
N ALA A 122 -33.64 6.96 2.94
CA ALA A 122 -32.91 8.10 2.39
C ALA A 122 -32.07 7.78 1.12
N LEU A 123 -31.79 6.48 0.81
CA LEU A 123 -31.07 6.06 -0.39
C LEU A 123 -31.97 5.38 -1.42
N ARG A 124 -33.14 4.87 -1.01
CA ARG A 124 -34.00 3.97 -1.79
C ARG A 124 -34.43 4.56 -3.15
N HIS A 125 -34.71 5.84 -3.18
CA HIS A 125 -35.24 6.52 -4.36
C HIS A 125 -34.25 7.53 -4.99
N ARG A 126 -33.01 7.55 -4.53
CA ARG A 126 -32.01 8.47 -5.06
C ARG A 126 -31.49 8.00 -6.42
N ALA A 127 -31.46 8.94 -7.35
CA ALA A 127 -30.85 8.72 -8.67
C ALA A 127 -29.37 9.14 -8.69
N ASP A 128 -28.94 9.99 -7.75
CA ASP A 128 -27.59 10.60 -7.70
C ASP A 128 -26.55 9.80 -6.92
N LEU A 129 -26.79 8.50 -6.65
CA LEU A 129 -25.86 7.66 -5.90
C LEU A 129 -24.52 7.46 -6.62
N PRO A 130 -24.47 7.23 -7.95
CA PRO A 130 -23.23 7.11 -8.68
C PRO A 130 -22.41 8.41 -8.70
N GLU A 131 -23.07 9.55 -8.90
CA GLU A 131 -22.44 10.88 -8.88
C GLU A 131 -21.85 11.20 -7.53
N ARG A 132 -22.56 10.89 -6.43
CA ARG A 132 -22.08 11.07 -5.06
C ARG A 132 -20.87 10.19 -4.77
N ALA A 133 -20.91 8.94 -5.19
CA ALA A 133 -19.80 8.02 -5.07
C ALA A 133 -18.56 8.53 -5.84
N ALA A 134 -18.77 8.98 -7.07
CA ALA A 134 -17.71 9.55 -7.89
C ALA A 134 -17.16 10.86 -7.30
N ALA A 135 -18.01 11.76 -6.81
CA ALA A 135 -17.59 13.01 -6.18
C ALA A 135 -16.76 12.74 -4.92
N LEU A 136 -17.15 11.75 -4.09
CA LEU A 136 -16.39 11.38 -2.91
C LEU A 136 -15.03 10.79 -3.29
N LEU A 137 -14.96 9.90 -4.27
CA LEU A 137 -13.69 9.32 -4.73
C LEU A 137 -12.78 10.38 -5.36
N ASP A 138 -13.32 11.34 -6.12
CA ASP A 138 -12.56 12.48 -6.64
C ASP A 138 -11.97 13.33 -5.51
N TRP A 139 -12.76 13.59 -4.47
CA TRP A 139 -12.27 14.28 -3.29
C TRP A 139 -11.13 13.51 -2.59
N VAL A 140 -11.30 12.20 -2.37
CA VAL A 140 -10.27 11.35 -1.77
C VAL A 140 -9.01 11.35 -2.64
N TRP A 141 -9.16 11.19 -3.95
CA TRP A 141 -8.04 11.26 -4.89
C TRP A 141 -7.26 12.56 -4.75
N ARG A 142 -7.93 13.68 -4.93
CA ARG A 142 -7.28 15.01 -4.94
C ARG A 142 -6.62 15.37 -3.62
N ARG A 143 -7.26 15.01 -2.51
CA ARG A 143 -6.81 15.42 -1.17
C ARG A 143 -5.80 14.46 -0.55
N THR A 144 -5.82 13.18 -0.90
CA THR A 144 -5.10 12.18 -0.11
C THR A 144 -4.18 11.26 -0.95
N VAL A 145 -4.41 11.13 -2.23
CA VAL A 145 -3.65 10.22 -3.11
C VAL A 145 -2.83 11.00 -4.12
N LEU A 146 -3.42 11.91 -4.89
CA LEU A 146 -2.77 12.66 -5.95
C LEU A 146 -1.49 13.41 -5.52
N PRO A 147 -1.44 14.07 -4.35
CA PRO A 147 -0.22 14.77 -3.92
C PRO A 147 1.00 13.85 -3.77
N ASP A 148 0.77 12.58 -3.44
CA ASP A 148 1.82 11.57 -3.25
C ASP A 148 1.81 10.49 -4.37
N TRP A 149 0.99 10.67 -5.40
CA TRP A 149 0.81 9.68 -6.46
C TRP A 149 2.10 9.26 -7.16
N PRO A 150 3.04 10.18 -7.53
CA PRO A 150 4.29 9.78 -8.16
C PRO A 150 5.14 8.83 -7.30
N ARG A 151 5.09 9.00 -5.97
CA ARG A 151 5.76 8.10 -5.02
C ARG A 151 5.02 6.77 -4.90
N ARG A 152 3.69 6.80 -4.69
CA ARG A 152 2.86 5.60 -4.60
C ARG A 152 2.99 4.75 -5.85
N ARG A 153 2.90 5.35 -7.03
CA ARG A 153 3.06 4.68 -8.32
C ARG A 153 4.37 3.91 -8.40
N ARG A 154 5.51 4.50 -8.03
CA ARG A 154 6.81 3.80 -8.00
C ARG A 154 6.82 2.60 -7.06
N VAL A 155 6.17 2.70 -5.91
CA VAL A 155 6.05 1.59 -4.96
C VAL A 155 5.20 0.46 -5.54
N LEU A 156 4.09 0.78 -6.18
CA LEU A 156 3.22 -0.19 -6.84
C LEU A 156 3.91 -0.86 -8.02
N GLU A 157 4.62 -0.10 -8.88
CA GLU A 157 5.43 -0.62 -9.98
C GLU A 157 6.52 -1.58 -9.48
N ALA A 158 7.17 -1.24 -8.37
CA ALA A 158 8.17 -2.10 -7.76
C ALA A 158 7.57 -3.42 -7.21
N ASP A 159 6.36 -3.38 -6.66
CA ASP A 159 5.65 -4.62 -6.24
C ASP A 159 5.29 -5.48 -7.46
N VAL A 160 4.77 -4.89 -8.53
CA VAL A 160 4.48 -5.58 -9.79
C VAL A 160 5.73 -6.27 -10.33
N LEU A 161 6.87 -5.56 -10.41
CA LEU A 161 8.13 -6.16 -10.84
C LEU A 161 8.57 -7.34 -9.96
N ALA A 162 8.44 -7.21 -8.64
CA ALA A 162 8.77 -8.28 -7.71
C ALA A 162 7.86 -9.51 -7.88
N ARG A 163 6.56 -9.29 -8.08
CA ARG A 163 5.59 -10.38 -8.33
C ARG A 163 5.84 -11.06 -9.68
N THR A 164 6.12 -10.29 -10.72
CA THR A 164 6.48 -10.81 -12.04
C THR A 164 7.77 -11.64 -11.99
N ALA A 165 8.77 -11.20 -11.24
CA ALA A 165 10.00 -11.98 -11.04
C ALA A 165 9.73 -13.31 -10.30
N ARG A 166 8.82 -13.31 -9.30
CA ARG A 166 8.39 -14.54 -8.63
C ARG A 166 7.59 -15.46 -9.56
N LEU A 167 6.75 -14.90 -10.43
CA LEU A 167 6.04 -15.66 -11.45
C LEU A 167 7.02 -16.38 -12.38
N GLY A 168 8.06 -15.69 -12.85
CA GLY A 168 9.09 -16.27 -13.71
C GLY A 168 9.94 -17.33 -13.04
N SER A 169 10.16 -17.27 -11.71
CA SER A 169 11.04 -18.20 -10.99
C SER A 169 10.32 -19.36 -10.29
N GLY A 170 9.05 -19.23 -10.00
CA GLY A 170 8.30 -20.23 -9.21
C GLY A 170 6.82 -20.34 -9.59
N GLY A 171 6.44 -19.80 -10.74
CA GLY A 171 5.08 -19.86 -11.27
C GLY A 171 4.06 -19.09 -10.40
N TRP A 172 2.79 -19.30 -10.69
CA TRP A 172 1.69 -18.62 -10.01
C TRP A 172 1.63 -18.89 -8.52
N VAL A 173 2.01 -20.07 -8.07
CA VAL A 173 2.10 -20.40 -6.63
C VAL A 173 3.03 -19.43 -5.90
N ALA A 174 4.18 -19.13 -6.48
CA ALA A 174 5.14 -18.20 -5.90
C ALA A 174 4.69 -16.73 -6.01
N ALA A 175 4.04 -16.36 -7.10
CA ALA A 175 3.53 -15.00 -7.31
C ALA A 175 2.38 -14.64 -6.36
N LEU A 176 1.49 -15.61 -6.08
CA LEU A 176 0.31 -15.42 -5.21
C LEU A 176 0.63 -15.52 -3.71
N ASP A 177 1.76 -16.15 -3.36
CA ASP A 177 2.13 -16.36 -1.97
C ASP A 177 2.28 -15.05 -1.18
N GLY A 178 1.62 -15.00 -0.02
CA GLY A 178 1.65 -13.82 0.85
C GLY A 178 1.02 -12.56 0.26
N MET A 179 0.23 -12.65 -0.81
CA MET A 179 -0.40 -11.49 -1.46
C MET A 179 -1.50 -10.88 -0.58
N ARG A 180 -2.37 -11.73 -0.02
CA ARG A 180 -3.41 -11.33 0.93
C ARG A 180 -3.80 -12.52 1.82
N PRO A 181 -4.36 -12.28 3.01
CA PRO A 181 -4.92 -13.35 3.84
C PRO A 181 -6.01 -14.13 3.09
N GLY A 182 -5.96 -15.46 3.15
CA GLY A 182 -6.93 -16.34 2.52
C GLY A 182 -6.79 -16.55 1.02
N LEU A 183 -5.81 -15.92 0.36
CA LEU A 183 -5.49 -16.20 -1.04
C LEU A 183 -4.41 -17.28 -1.13
N ARG A 184 -4.75 -18.42 -1.72
CA ARG A 184 -3.81 -19.54 -1.87
C ARG A 184 -4.20 -20.43 -3.03
N TRP A 185 -3.20 -20.86 -3.81
CA TRP A 185 -3.39 -21.90 -4.80
C TRP A 185 -3.57 -23.25 -4.13
N LEU A 186 -4.68 -23.93 -4.40
CA LEU A 186 -5.01 -25.23 -3.80
C LEU A 186 -4.63 -26.42 -4.70
N GLY A 187 -4.20 -26.17 -5.93
CA GLY A 187 -4.07 -27.19 -6.99
C GLY A 187 -5.41 -27.48 -7.67
N ALA A 188 -5.39 -28.37 -8.66
CA ALA A 188 -6.58 -28.79 -9.42
C ALA A 188 -7.44 -27.59 -9.89
N ASN A 189 -6.80 -26.58 -10.47
CA ASN A 189 -7.44 -25.35 -11.00
C ASN A 189 -8.23 -24.53 -9.97
N ARG A 190 -7.95 -24.70 -8.68
CA ARG A 190 -8.64 -23.97 -7.61
C ARG A 190 -7.76 -22.93 -6.94
N LEU A 191 -8.23 -21.68 -6.96
CA LEU A 191 -7.67 -20.57 -6.21
C LEU A 191 -8.58 -20.26 -5.02
N GLN A 192 -8.12 -20.53 -3.80
CA GLN A 192 -8.79 -20.05 -2.60
C GLN A 192 -8.72 -18.53 -2.58
N ILE A 193 -9.85 -17.87 -2.38
CA ILE A 193 -9.96 -16.40 -2.41
C ILE A 193 -10.29 -15.81 -1.04
N THR A 194 -10.87 -16.60 -0.15
CA THR A 194 -11.22 -16.20 1.20
C THR A 194 -11.28 -17.41 2.13
N ALA A 195 -11.03 -17.19 3.42
CA ALA A 195 -11.24 -18.20 4.46
C ALA A 195 -12.73 -18.38 4.84
N HIS A 196 -13.57 -17.40 4.50
CA HIS A 196 -15.02 -17.44 4.76
C HIS A 196 -15.77 -18.22 3.68
N ASP A 197 -16.95 -18.70 4.01
CA ASP A 197 -17.81 -19.35 3.02
C ASP A 197 -18.28 -18.36 1.97
N HIS A 198 -18.03 -18.71 0.73
CA HIS A 198 -18.44 -17.96 -0.44
C HIS A 198 -18.73 -18.97 -1.56
N PRO A 199 -19.79 -18.79 -2.34
CA PRO A 199 -20.06 -19.66 -3.47
C PRO A 199 -18.86 -19.79 -4.39
N ALA A 200 -18.58 -21.03 -4.83
CA ALA A 200 -17.55 -21.27 -5.84
C ALA A 200 -17.92 -20.56 -7.13
N ARG A 201 -16.95 -19.93 -7.78
CA ARG A 201 -17.15 -19.25 -9.05
C ARG A 201 -16.21 -19.80 -10.11
N GLN A 202 -16.74 -20.09 -11.27
CA GLN A 202 -15.95 -20.49 -12.43
C GLN A 202 -15.49 -19.25 -13.20
N LEU A 203 -14.19 -19.16 -13.46
CA LEU A 203 -13.57 -18.08 -14.23
C LEU A 203 -13.09 -18.62 -15.60
N THR A 204 -13.98 -19.22 -16.34
CA THR A 204 -13.67 -19.71 -17.70
C THR A 204 -13.70 -18.54 -18.68
N GLY A 205 -12.62 -18.34 -19.43
CA GLY A 205 -12.52 -17.25 -20.41
C GLY A 205 -12.49 -15.84 -19.81
N ALA A 206 -12.31 -15.71 -18.49
CA ALA A 206 -12.21 -14.42 -17.82
C ALA A 206 -10.78 -13.89 -17.82
N HIS A 207 -10.63 -12.56 -17.77
CA HIS A 207 -9.34 -11.94 -17.46
C HIS A 207 -9.15 -11.88 -15.94
N LEU A 208 -8.08 -12.50 -15.45
CA LEU A 208 -7.69 -12.45 -14.04
C LEU A 208 -6.62 -11.38 -13.84
N LEU A 209 -6.95 -10.34 -13.07
CA LEU A 209 -6.12 -9.17 -12.89
C LEU A 209 -5.73 -8.98 -11.42
N PHE A 210 -4.51 -8.52 -11.18
CA PHE A 210 -3.96 -8.31 -9.84
C PHE A 210 -3.51 -6.85 -9.69
N PHE A 211 -4.07 -6.14 -8.70
CA PHE A 211 -3.81 -4.72 -8.48
C PHE A 211 -3.22 -4.49 -7.09
N PRO A 212 -1.94 -4.10 -6.98
CA PRO A 212 -1.38 -3.67 -5.72
C PRO A 212 -1.95 -2.32 -5.30
N VAL A 213 -2.12 -2.13 -3.99
CA VAL A 213 -2.49 -0.86 -3.37
C VAL A 213 -1.58 -0.57 -2.18
N THR A 214 -1.33 0.70 -1.87
CA THR A 214 -0.43 1.07 -0.77
C THR A 214 -1.08 0.93 0.61
N PRO A 215 -2.39 1.22 0.84
CA PRO A 215 -3.03 0.95 2.12
C PRO A 215 -3.18 -0.55 2.38
N GLN A 216 -3.26 -0.93 3.66
CA GLN A 216 -3.48 -2.32 4.09
C GLN A 216 -4.95 -2.75 3.86
N GLN A 217 -5.37 -2.66 2.62
CA GLN A 217 -6.71 -3.02 2.15
C GLN A 217 -6.64 -4.11 1.10
N SER A 218 -7.64 -4.97 1.07
CA SER A 218 -7.79 -5.95 0.00
C SER A 218 -9.27 -6.25 -0.26
N TRP A 219 -9.59 -6.56 -1.50
CA TRP A 219 -10.92 -7.05 -1.91
C TRP A 219 -10.84 -7.78 -3.23
N LEU A 220 -11.94 -8.39 -3.59
CA LEU A 220 -12.16 -8.99 -4.89
C LEU A 220 -13.20 -8.16 -5.62
N SER A 221 -13.07 -8.04 -6.92
CA SER A 221 -14.09 -7.44 -7.79
C SER A 221 -14.20 -8.19 -9.09
N TRP A 222 -15.34 -8.05 -9.75
CA TRP A 222 -15.61 -8.66 -11.05
C TRP A 222 -16.62 -7.82 -11.81
N ASP A 223 -16.62 -7.96 -13.14
CA ASP A 223 -17.62 -7.33 -13.99
C ASP A 223 -18.99 -7.98 -13.80
N THR A 224 -20.03 -7.16 -13.75
CA THR A 224 -21.45 -7.56 -13.71
C THR A 224 -22.22 -7.01 -14.92
N ASP A 225 -21.54 -6.30 -15.82
CA ASP A 225 -22.11 -5.56 -16.94
C ASP A 225 -22.26 -6.40 -18.24
N GLY A 226 -22.10 -7.72 -18.15
CA GLY A 226 -22.20 -8.62 -19.31
C GLY A 226 -21.04 -8.52 -20.30
N ARG A 227 -19.95 -7.85 -19.95
CA ARG A 227 -18.75 -7.71 -20.78
C ARG A 227 -18.13 -9.07 -21.11
N THR A 228 -17.66 -9.22 -22.34
CA THR A 228 -16.97 -10.44 -22.81
C THR A 228 -15.62 -10.06 -23.40
N PRO A 229 -14.50 -10.62 -22.89
CA PRO A 229 -14.40 -11.50 -21.73
C PRO A 229 -14.65 -10.74 -20.40
N PRO A 230 -15.25 -11.40 -19.39
CA PRO A 230 -15.46 -10.78 -18.10
C PRO A 230 -14.11 -10.64 -17.37
N ARG A 231 -13.98 -9.60 -16.54
CA ARG A 231 -12.79 -9.39 -15.71
C ARG A 231 -13.08 -9.80 -14.28
N SER A 232 -12.10 -10.40 -13.65
CA SER A 232 -12.05 -10.65 -12.21
C SER A 232 -10.76 -10.10 -11.67
N ALA A 233 -10.84 -9.33 -10.60
CA ALA A 233 -9.69 -8.65 -10.04
C ALA A 233 -9.46 -9.01 -8.56
N VAL A 234 -8.20 -9.15 -8.22
CA VAL A 234 -7.70 -9.27 -6.85
C VAL A 234 -6.96 -7.98 -6.53
N VAL A 235 -7.53 -7.17 -5.66
CA VAL A 235 -6.83 -6.00 -5.10
C VAL A 235 -6.16 -6.41 -3.80
N TYR A 236 -4.88 -6.11 -3.66
CA TYR A 236 -4.07 -6.58 -2.54
C TYR A 236 -3.09 -5.52 -2.04
N PRO A 237 -2.75 -5.51 -0.72
CA PRO A 237 -1.80 -4.57 -0.18
C PRO A 237 -0.38 -4.92 -0.64
N CYS A 238 0.34 -3.97 -1.23
CA CYS A 238 1.76 -4.12 -1.47
C CYS A 238 2.57 -3.99 -0.16
N SER A 239 3.74 -4.59 -0.13
CA SER A 239 4.56 -4.61 1.09
C SER A 239 5.22 -3.25 1.37
N GLY A 240 4.97 -2.67 2.54
CA GLY A 240 5.76 -1.55 3.10
C GLY A 240 5.54 -0.15 2.51
N ALA A 241 4.38 0.10 1.88
CA ALA A 241 4.19 1.28 1.04
C ALA A 241 3.99 2.61 1.76
N LEU A 242 3.28 2.63 2.88
CA LEU A 242 3.00 3.87 3.64
C LEU A 242 3.89 4.03 4.88
N ALA A 243 4.88 3.16 5.05
CA ALA A 243 5.63 3.09 6.30
C ALA A 243 6.55 4.30 6.56
N GLU A 244 6.82 5.16 5.58
CA GLU A 244 7.63 6.37 5.80
C GLU A 244 7.13 7.52 4.90
N PRO A 245 6.45 8.53 5.50
CA PRO A 245 6.09 9.75 4.77
C PRO A 245 7.30 10.63 4.45
N ASP A 246 8.35 10.57 5.26
CA ASP A 246 9.54 11.39 5.06
C ASP A 246 10.79 10.51 4.89
N ARG A 247 11.49 10.74 3.77
CA ARG A 247 12.87 10.30 3.62
C ARG A 247 13.66 11.01 4.72
N PRO A 248 14.18 10.32 5.75
CA PRO A 248 14.94 11.00 6.78
C PRO A 248 16.06 11.78 6.10
N PRO A 249 16.25 13.06 6.40
CA PRO A 249 17.32 13.83 5.79
C PRO A 249 18.63 13.08 6.00
N VAL A 250 19.32 12.81 4.90
CA VAL A 250 20.62 12.12 4.99
C VAL A 250 21.64 13.11 5.53
N PRO A 251 22.20 12.88 6.73
CA PRO A 251 23.21 13.78 7.27
C PRO A 251 24.36 13.97 6.30
N GLY A 252 24.81 15.23 6.11
CA GLY A 252 25.92 15.54 5.23
C GLY A 252 27.19 14.76 5.54
N ALA A 253 27.48 14.55 6.84
CA ALA A 253 28.59 13.72 7.29
C ALA A 253 28.48 12.26 6.85
N LEU A 254 27.27 11.69 6.86
CA LEU A 254 27.02 10.32 6.38
C LEU A 254 27.19 10.25 4.86
N THR A 255 26.73 11.28 4.14
CA THR A 255 26.90 11.39 2.70
C THR A 255 28.38 11.51 2.30
N ALA A 256 29.15 12.28 3.03
CA ALA A 256 30.60 12.40 2.83
C ALA A 256 31.34 11.08 3.09
N LEU A 257 30.92 10.33 4.12
CA LEU A 257 31.55 9.07 4.49
C LEU A 257 31.23 7.93 3.53
N LEU A 258 29.96 7.77 3.15
CA LEU A 258 29.49 6.59 2.41
C LEU A 258 29.15 6.87 0.95
N GLY A 259 29.03 8.13 0.56
CA GLY A 259 28.42 8.55 -0.69
C GLY A 259 26.88 8.52 -0.61
N GLY A 260 26.22 9.43 -1.35
CA GLY A 260 24.78 9.70 -1.20
C GLY A 260 23.86 8.48 -1.34
N GLY A 261 24.16 7.59 -2.30
CA GLY A 261 23.33 6.39 -2.51
C GLY A 261 23.38 5.39 -1.35
N ARG A 262 24.57 5.10 -0.81
CA ARG A 262 24.76 4.19 0.31
C ARG A 262 24.24 4.79 1.61
N ALA A 263 24.47 6.06 1.82
CA ALA A 263 23.95 6.79 2.96
C ALA A 263 22.42 6.77 2.99
N ALA A 264 21.77 7.03 1.85
CA ALA A 264 20.31 6.96 1.73
C ALA A 264 19.77 5.55 2.03
N VAL A 265 20.40 4.49 1.49
CA VAL A 265 20.02 3.10 1.77
C VAL A 265 20.18 2.77 3.25
N LEU A 266 21.30 3.16 3.88
CA LEU A 266 21.54 2.92 5.29
C LEU A 266 20.52 3.65 6.17
N MET A 267 20.18 4.91 5.87
CA MET A 267 19.16 5.66 6.59
C MET A 267 17.78 4.98 6.49
N LEU A 268 17.39 4.51 5.32
CA LEU A 268 16.12 3.82 5.10
C LEU A 268 16.01 2.47 5.84
N LEU A 269 17.13 1.86 6.22
CA LEU A 269 17.16 0.58 6.93
C LEU A 269 16.96 0.69 8.45
N GLY A 270 16.43 1.80 8.96
CA GLY A 270 15.94 1.90 10.35
C GLY A 270 14.88 0.86 10.71
N ALA A 271 14.11 0.41 9.71
CA ALA A 271 13.27 -0.77 9.79
C ALA A 271 13.67 -1.77 8.68
N PRO A 272 13.46 -3.09 8.88
CA PRO A 272 13.79 -4.10 7.88
C PRO A 272 13.08 -3.86 6.55
N LYS A 273 13.83 -3.85 5.43
CA LYS A 273 13.30 -3.62 4.08
C LYS A 273 13.87 -4.61 3.06
N SER A 274 13.06 -4.93 2.06
CA SER A 274 13.51 -5.70 0.89
C SER A 274 14.23 -4.81 -0.11
N THR A 275 15.00 -5.43 -1.03
CA THR A 275 15.64 -4.71 -2.14
C THR A 275 14.61 -3.91 -2.95
N THR A 276 13.45 -4.50 -3.23
CA THR A 276 12.38 -3.87 -4.01
C THR A 276 11.83 -2.62 -3.31
N GLN A 277 11.62 -2.69 -1.99
CA GLN A 277 11.21 -1.54 -1.20
C GLN A 277 12.25 -0.41 -1.23
N LEU A 278 13.54 -0.75 -1.15
CA LEU A 278 14.62 0.23 -1.24
C LEU A 278 14.71 0.86 -2.63
N VAL A 279 14.51 0.11 -3.70
CA VAL A 279 14.39 0.63 -5.08
C VAL A 279 13.29 1.67 -5.15
N ALA A 280 12.09 1.34 -4.65
CA ALA A 280 10.95 2.25 -4.65
C ALA A 280 11.20 3.53 -3.84
N LEU A 281 11.79 3.40 -2.67
CA LEU A 281 12.05 4.53 -1.76
C LEU A 281 13.21 5.42 -2.22
N THR A 282 14.24 4.84 -2.85
CA THR A 282 15.40 5.61 -3.31
C THR A 282 15.21 6.21 -4.70
N GLY A 283 14.31 5.65 -5.51
CA GLY A 283 14.17 5.97 -6.93
C GLY A 283 15.34 5.49 -7.80
N GLN A 284 16.21 4.62 -7.28
CA GLN A 284 17.37 4.09 -7.98
C GLN A 284 17.05 2.75 -8.66
N GLY A 285 17.79 2.41 -9.71
CA GLY A 285 17.66 1.11 -10.37
C GLY A 285 18.06 -0.06 -9.48
N LEU A 286 17.45 -1.22 -9.72
CA LEU A 286 17.65 -2.46 -8.93
C LEU A 286 19.14 -2.85 -8.82
N GLY A 287 19.90 -2.74 -9.90
CA GLY A 287 21.34 -3.04 -9.91
C GLY A 287 22.17 -2.06 -9.06
N SER A 288 21.75 -0.80 -8.96
CA SER A 288 22.41 0.22 -8.12
C SER A 288 22.15 -0.08 -6.64
N VAL A 289 20.88 -0.29 -6.27
CA VAL A 289 20.50 -0.64 -4.88
C VAL A 289 21.16 -1.95 -4.46
N GLY A 290 21.20 -2.95 -5.36
CA GLY A 290 21.87 -4.23 -5.10
C GLY A 290 23.35 -4.05 -4.77
N ARG A 291 24.08 -3.22 -5.52
CA ARG A 291 25.48 -2.85 -5.26
C ARG A 291 25.65 -2.13 -3.91
N HIS A 292 24.77 -1.19 -3.59
CA HIS A 292 24.83 -0.48 -2.32
C HIS A 292 24.63 -1.43 -1.14
N LEU A 293 23.65 -2.34 -1.24
CA LEU A 293 23.41 -3.38 -0.22
C LEU A 293 24.61 -4.33 -0.07
N GLN A 294 25.25 -4.70 -1.17
CA GLN A 294 26.43 -5.54 -1.12
C GLN A 294 27.57 -4.84 -0.36
N VAL A 295 27.92 -3.63 -0.73
CA VAL A 295 28.97 -2.85 -0.06
C VAL A 295 28.69 -2.62 1.40
N LEU A 296 27.46 -2.24 1.77
CA LEU A 296 27.09 -2.03 3.16
C LEU A 296 27.12 -3.32 3.99
N ARG A 297 26.77 -4.46 3.38
CA ARG A 297 26.84 -5.76 4.03
C ARG A 297 28.30 -6.21 4.20
N ASP A 298 29.12 -6.06 3.19
CA ASP A 298 30.54 -6.43 3.24
C ASP A 298 31.31 -5.55 4.24
N ALA A 299 30.85 -4.30 4.44
CA ALA A 299 31.30 -3.43 5.52
C ALA A 299 30.73 -3.77 6.91
N GLY A 300 29.87 -4.78 7.04
CA GLY A 300 29.25 -5.17 8.31
C GLY A 300 28.19 -4.21 8.83
N LEU A 301 27.80 -3.19 8.07
CA LEU A 301 26.83 -2.17 8.51
C LEU A 301 25.38 -2.63 8.44
N ILE A 302 25.10 -3.62 7.60
CA ILE A 302 23.79 -4.22 7.47
C ILE A 302 23.87 -5.75 7.46
N ALA A 303 22.81 -6.39 7.92
CA ALA A 303 22.59 -7.82 7.85
C ALA A 303 21.39 -8.16 6.97
N ARG A 304 21.42 -9.33 6.34
CA ARG A 304 20.28 -9.87 5.62
C ARG A 304 19.65 -11.00 6.42
N ARG A 305 18.32 -11.09 6.39
CA ARG A 305 17.57 -12.21 6.95
C ARG A 305 16.55 -12.68 5.93
N ARG A 306 16.42 -13.98 5.80
CA ARG A 306 15.34 -14.56 5.02
C ARG A 306 14.05 -14.52 5.86
N ALA A 307 13.01 -13.92 5.31
CA ALA A 307 11.68 -13.85 5.92
C ALA A 307 10.71 -14.49 4.91
N GLY A 308 10.44 -15.78 5.09
CA GLY A 308 9.73 -16.58 4.10
C GLY A 308 10.51 -16.61 2.78
N ARG A 309 9.87 -16.14 1.70
CA ARG A 309 10.49 -16.04 0.37
C ARG A 309 11.16 -14.71 0.08
N SER A 310 11.07 -13.75 0.98
CA SER A 310 11.70 -12.43 0.83
C SER A 310 13.02 -12.37 1.61
N VAL A 311 13.97 -11.60 1.08
CA VAL A 311 15.19 -11.23 1.78
C VAL A 311 14.98 -9.82 2.31
N LEU A 312 15.04 -9.67 3.62
CA LEU A 312 14.99 -8.39 4.31
C LEU A 312 16.39 -8.01 4.78
N TYR A 313 16.71 -6.73 4.63
CA TYR A 313 17.93 -6.11 5.11
C TYR A 313 17.59 -5.24 6.31
N ARG A 314 18.48 -5.21 7.30
CA ARG A 314 18.38 -4.36 8.48
C ARG A 314 19.76 -3.84 8.86
N ARG A 315 19.85 -2.76 9.60
CA ARG A 315 21.11 -2.31 10.18
C ARG A 315 21.61 -3.35 11.19
N THR A 316 22.91 -3.48 11.29
CA THR A 316 23.59 -4.12 12.44
C THR A 316 23.82 -3.09 13.54
N ASP A 317 24.31 -3.53 14.69
CA ASP A 317 24.71 -2.62 15.78
C ASP A 317 25.78 -1.62 15.34
N ALA A 318 26.70 -2.05 14.45
CA ALA A 318 27.68 -1.17 13.82
C ALA A 318 27.01 -0.13 12.89
N GLY A 319 26.02 -0.54 12.10
CA GLY A 319 25.24 0.36 11.25
C GLY A 319 24.43 1.38 12.06
N GLU A 320 23.83 0.95 13.16
CA GLU A 320 23.13 1.85 14.09
C GLU A 320 24.09 2.83 14.78
N ALA A 321 25.29 2.36 15.19
CA ALA A 321 26.31 3.22 15.80
C ALA A 321 26.77 4.32 14.82
N VAL A 322 27.02 3.97 13.55
CA VAL A 322 27.41 4.94 12.51
C VAL A 322 26.31 5.99 12.30
N VAL A 323 25.05 5.56 12.17
CA VAL A 323 23.95 6.51 12.01
C VAL A 323 23.79 7.40 13.21
N ARG A 324 23.86 6.86 14.42
CA ARG A 324 23.75 7.61 15.68
C ARG A 324 24.86 8.65 15.82
N ALA A 325 26.11 8.27 15.53
CA ALA A 325 27.24 9.16 15.62
C ALA A 325 27.12 10.41 14.73
N VAL A 326 26.54 10.25 13.53
CA VAL A 326 26.36 11.36 12.60
C VAL A 326 25.07 12.16 12.80
N THR A 327 24.10 11.62 13.55
CA THR A 327 22.85 12.32 13.88
C THR A 327 22.92 13.05 15.23
N ALA A 328 23.77 12.61 16.16
CA ALA A 328 23.94 13.24 17.47
C ALA A 328 24.70 14.57 17.42
N GLY A 329 25.38 14.89 16.31
CA GLY A 329 26.27 16.06 16.23
C GLY A 329 27.52 15.92 17.14
N PRO A 330 28.58 16.73 16.96
CA PRO A 330 29.68 16.77 17.93
C PRO A 330 29.14 17.32 19.26
N GLU A 331 29.35 16.59 20.33
CA GLU A 331 29.11 17.14 21.67
C GLU A 331 29.88 18.48 21.82
N PRO A 332 29.23 19.54 22.33
CA PRO A 332 29.98 20.76 22.65
C PRO A 332 31.07 20.41 23.64
N SER A 333 32.32 20.58 23.22
CA SER A 333 33.48 20.42 24.08
C SER A 333 33.26 21.29 25.31
N GLY A 334 33.04 20.68 26.49
CA GLY A 334 32.86 21.38 27.74
C GLY A 334 34.09 22.29 28.01
N PRO A 335 33.90 23.41 28.72
CA PRO A 335 35.00 24.30 29.02
C PRO A 335 36.08 23.55 29.82
N PRO A 336 37.37 23.87 29.61
CA PRO A 336 38.47 23.21 30.33
C PRO A 336 38.31 23.45 31.82
N SER A 337 38.42 22.41 32.61
CA SER A 337 38.39 22.46 34.06
C SER A 337 39.45 23.45 34.59
N PRO A 338 39.13 24.32 35.56
CA PRO A 338 40.09 25.27 36.09
C PRO A 338 41.23 24.53 36.80
N THR A 339 42.46 24.88 36.43
CA THR A 339 43.70 24.40 37.04
C THR A 339 43.69 24.74 38.55
N PRO A 340 44.05 23.83 39.44
CA PRO A 340 44.12 24.13 40.87
C PRO A 340 45.29 25.10 41.13
N THR A 341 44.96 26.31 41.60
CA THR A 341 45.93 27.29 42.04
C THR A 341 46.60 26.80 43.36
N CYS A 342 47.88 26.55 43.27
CA CYS A 342 48.75 26.22 44.48
C CYS A 342 48.81 27.42 45.38
N GLY A 343 48.05 27.38 46.50
CA GLY A 343 48.11 28.40 47.54
C GLY A 343 49.44 28.33 48.32
N ARG A 344 50.28 29.37 48.21
CA ARG A 344 51.44 29.60 49.04
C ARG A 344 50.98 29.92 50.49
N SER A 345 51.31 29.06 51.36
CA SER A 345 51.28 29.32 52.82
C SER A 345 52.36 30.33 53.18
N THR A 346 51.97 31.52 53.62
CA THR A 346 52.83 32.45 54.32
C THR A 346 52.60 32.28 55.81
N ARG A 347 53.60 31.72 56.50
CA ARG A 347 53.74 31.82 57.96
C ARG A 347 54.21 33.24 58.27
N SER A 348 53.56 33.90 59.21
CA SER A 348 54.12 35.04 59.99
C SER A 348 53.74 34.91 61.43
N ARG A 349 54.66 35.24 62.16
CA ARG A 349 54.83 35.22 63.65
C ARG A 349 53.66 35.85 64.42
#